data_63977d39e033181b3c4cf0f20e01137e
#
_entry.id   63977d39e033181b3c4cf0f20e01137e
#
_cell.length_a   1.000
_cell.length_b   1.000
_cell.length_c   1.000
_cell.angle_alpha   90.00
_cell.angle_beta   90.00
_cell.angle_gamma   90.00
#
_symmetry.space_group_name_H-M   'P 1'
#
loop_
_entity.id
_entity.type
_entity.pdbx_description
1 polymer ?
#
loop_
_entity_poly.entity_id
_entity_poly.type
_entity_poly.pdbx_seq_one_letter_code
_entity_poly.pdbx_strand_id
1 'polypeptide(L)'
;MATIKDIAALAGVSRGTVDRVLNNRGSVNPATAEKINEIAKALDYKPNKAGLALAAQKKKLKLGVILFSTDNPFFADVLQGVHKKAEDLAGYNCSVLVKQIPINVDAQLSAIDELLREEVNGIAIAPQNDGRIRTRINELSKQGIPVVTFNTDIENSARIAYVGSNYTKSGRTAAGLLRLMTHGDVLIGIITGSSEILCHTERIAGFTDALKPCQKHMQIVSIAETQDDEIESYEQTLRLLKEHPKTNALFFAAGGVYGGCRAITALGLAGKLCVIAFDKADTTEQFLRDGVLSAVICQQPRTQGKKPLDLLFHYLTSGELPDIEYHYTAVDIRILENI
;
A
#
# COMPACT_ATOMS: atom_id res chain seq x y z
N MET A 1 0.35 0.05 -34.07
CA MET A 1 1.13 0.71 -33.01
C MET A 1 2.24 1.52 -33.64
N ALA A 2 2.37 2.79 -33.28
CA ALA A 2 3.46 3.64 -33.74
C ALA A 2 4.81 3.09 -33.24
N THR A 3 5.85 3.27 -34.00
CA THR A 3 7.21 2.80 -33.69
C THR A 3 8.20 3.96 -33.66
N ILE A 4 9.35 3.79 -33.01
CA ILE A 4 10.47 4.76 -33.06
C ILE A 4 10.83 5.12 -34.52
N LYS A 5 10.65 4.18 -35.47
CA LYS A 5 10.89 4.41 -36.89
C LYS A 5 9.91 5.44 -37.47
N ASP A 6 8.64 5.35 -37.08
CA ASP A 6 7.58 6.26 -37.54
C ASP A 6 7.82 7.67 -37.02
N ILE A 7 8.15 7.78 -35.71
CA ILE A 7 8.50 9.06 -35.08
C ILE A 7 9.73 9.68 -35.74
N ALA A 8 10.76 8.88 -35.99
CA ALA A 8 11.99 9.33 -36.64
C ALA A 8 11.73 9.88 -38.05
N ALA A 9 10.87 9.20 -38.82
CA ALA A 9 10.48 9.63 -40.18
C ALA A 9 9.70 10.97 -40.11
N LEU A 10 8.73 11.12 -39.19
CA LEU A 10 7.94 12.33 -39.07
C LEU A 10 8.74 13.51 -38.48
N ALA A 11 9.66 13.25 -37.58
CA ALA A 11 10.54 14.28 -37.00
C ALA A 11 11.68 14.69 -37.92
N GLY A 12 12.01 13.88 -38.94
CA GLY A 12 13.14 14.11 -39.87
C GLY A 12 14.49 13.87 -39.21
N VAL A 13 14.58 12.92 -38.26
CA VAL A 13 15.81 12.62 -37.50
C VAL A 13 16.15 11.13 -37.52
N SER A 14 17.34 10.77 -37.03
CA SER A 14 17.70 9.37 -36.87
C SER A 14 16.91 8.66 -35.76
N ARG A 15 16.72 7.33 -35.88
CA ARG A 15 16.13 6.53 -34.78
C ARG A 15 16.91 6.68 -33.48
N GLY A 16 18.23 6.81 -33.54
CA GLY A 16 19.06 7.04 -32.36
C GLY A 16 18.85 8.41 -31.72
N THR A 17 18.41 9.42 -32.47
CA THR A 17 18.02 10.73 -31.92
C THR A 17 16.68 10.64 -31.21
N VAL A 18 15.70 9.94 -31.80
CA VAL A 18 14.40 9.67 -31.16
C VAL A 18 14.59 8.85 -29.89
N ASP A 19 15.38 7.79 -29.92
CA ASP A 19 15.68 6.95 -28.75
C ASP A 19 16.33 7.77 -27.63
N ARG A 20 17.26 8.67 -27.95
CA ARG A 20 17.89 9.57 -26.96
C ARG A 20 16.90 10.53 -26.31
N VAL A 21 15.98 11.10 -27.09
CA VAL A 21 14.96 12.00 -26.56
C VAL A 21 13.97 11.25 -25.69
N LEU A 22 13.36 10.18 -26.22
CA LEU A 22 12.32 9.40 -25.51
C LEU A 22 12.85 8.68 -24.27
N ASN A 23 14.15 8.39 -24.20
CA ASN A 23 14.79 7.73 -23.05
C ASN A 23 15.72 8.67 -22.26
N ASN A 24 15.64 9.99 -22.44
CA ASN A 24 16.47 11.00 -21.77
C ASN A 24 17.99 10.65 -21.77
N ARG A 25 18.50 10.12 -22.89
CA ARG A 25 19.89 9.68 -23.02
C ARG A 25 20.71 10.66 -23.86
N GLY A 26 21.53 11.46 -23.19
CA GLY A 26 22.44 12.42 -23.83
C GLY A 26 21.77 13.72 -24.29
N SER A 27 22.57 14.71 -24.72
CA SER A 27 22.07 16.01 -25.15
C SER A 27 21.53 15.96 -26.57
N VAL A 28 20.28 16.34 -26.76
CA VAL A 28 19.64 16.61 -28.04
C VAL A 28 19.21 18.08 -28.05
N ASN A 29 19.25 18.73 -29.19
CA ASN A 29 18.79 20.11 -29.32
C ASN A 29 17.37 20.25 -28.76
N PRO A 30 17.08 21.23 -27.87
CA PRO A 30 15.77 21.37 -27.22
C PRO A 30 14.59 21.43 -28.21
N ALA A 31 14.71 22.18 -29.29
CA ALA A 31 13.65 22.27 -30.32
C ALA A 31 13.39 20.93 -31.03
N THR A 32 14.44 20.13 -31.23
CA THR A 32 14.31 18.78 -31.79
C THR A 32 13.67 17.81 -30.79
N ALA A 33 14.00 17.94 -29.51
CA ALA A 33 13.42 17.12 -28.45
C ALA A 33 11.94 17.41 -28.28
N GLU A 34 11.53 18.68 -28.29
CA GLU A 34 10.13 19.11 -28.21
C GLU A 34 9.31 18.55 -29.38
N LYS A 35 9.80 18.72 -30.61
CA LYS A 35 9.17 18.16 -31.82
C LYS A 35 8.97 16.65 -31.74
N ILE A 36 9.98 15.89 -31.26
CA ILE A 36 9.88 14.44 -31.09
C ILE A 36 8.82 14.06 -30.06
N ASN A 37 8.75 14.78 -28.93
CA ASN A 37 7.77 14.52 -27.87
C ASN A 37 6.33 14.82 -28.34
N GLU A 38 6.12 15.90 -29.11
CA GLU A 38 4.81 16.21 -29.70
C GLU A 38 4.35 15.12 -30.67
N ILE A 39 5.24 14.65 -31.55
CA ILE A 39 4.94 13.57 -32.50
C ILE A 39 4.64 12.27 -31.76
N ALA A 40 5.43 11.93 -30.75
CA ALA A 40 5.22 10.73 -29.94
C ALA A 40 3.85 10.77 -29.23
N LYS A 41 3.47 11.93 -28.68
CA LYS A 41 2.16 12.17 -28.06
C LYS A 41 1.01 12.09 -29.06
N ALA A 42 1.17 12.70 -30.24
CA ALA A 42 0.15 12.68 -31.30
C ALA A 42 -0.10 11.25 -31.84
N LEU A 43 0.91 10.41 -31.85
CA LEU A 43 0.83 9.02 -32.30
C LEU A 43 0.42 8.01 -31.19
N ASP A 44 0.13 8.46 -29.98
CA ASP A 44 -0.06 7.61 -28.79
C ASP A 44 1.05 6.54 -28.68
N TYR A 45 2.30 6.97 -28.91
CA TYR A 45 3.44 6.05 -28.90
C TYR A 45 3.63 5.50 -27.49
N LYS A 46 3.63 4.19 -27.36
CA LYS A 46 3.98 3.47 -26.13
C LYS A 46 5.25 2.65 -26.39
N PRO A 47 6.27 2.77 -25.50
CA PRO A 47 7.50 1.98 -25.63
C PRO A 47 7.17 0.49 -25.80
N ASN A 48 7.84 -0.16 -26.75
CA ASN A 48 7.64 -1.59 -26.99
C ASN A 48 8.14 -2.39 -25.79
N LYS A 49 7.23 -3.05 -25.05
CA LYS A 49 7.57 -3.91 -23.90
C LYS A 49 8.67 -4.93 -24.23
N ALA A 50 8.70 -5.46 -25.46
CA ALA A 50 9.74 -6.37 -25.91
C ALA A 50 11.11 -5.67 -26.07
N GLY A 51 11.14 -4.40 -26.50
CA GLY A 51 12.37 -3.60 -26.56
C GLY A 51 12.92 -3.26 -25.17
N LEU A 52 12.04 -2.93 -24.23
CA LEU A 52 12.40 -2.71 -22.82
C LEU A 52 12.92 -4.01 -22.18
N ALA A 53 12.28 -5.14 -22.47
CA ALA A 53 12.72 -6.46 -22.03
C ALA A 53 14.12 -6.79 -22.54
N LEU A 54 14.41 -6.53 -23.81
CA LEU A 54 15.73 -6.76 -24.40
C LEU A 54 16.81 -5.83 -23.83
N ALA A 55 16.46 -4.59 -23.49
CA ALA A 55 17.33 -3.65 -22.80
C ALA A 55 17.59 -4.08 -21.34
N ALA A 56 16.58 -4.60 -20.66
CA ALA A 56 16.68 -5.14 -19.30
C ALA A 56 17.55 -6.40 -19.25
N GLN A 57 17.43 -7.30 -20.23
CA GLN A 57 18.28 -8.51 -20.32
C GLN A 57 19.77 -8.22 -20.35
N LYS A 58 20.20 -7.04 -20.83
CA LYS A 58 21.61 -6.61 -20.83
C LYS A 58 22.08 -6.10 -19.45
N LYS A 59 21.17 -5.73 -18.56
CA LYS A 59 21.46 -5.26 -17.19
C LYS A 59 20.97 -6.31 -16.21
N LYS A 60 21.85 -6.82 -15.37
CA LYS A 60 21.47 -7.66 -14.25
C LYS A 60 20.88 -6.75 -13.17
N LEU A 61 19.55 -6.69 -13.06
CA LEU A 61 18.87 -5.87 -12.06
C LEU A 61 18.63 -6.65 -10.79
N LYS A 62 18.77 -5.97 -9.65
CA LYS A 62 18.38 -6.47 -8.32
C LYS A 62 17.44 -5.48 -7.67
N LEU A 63 16.28 -5.92 -7.20
CA LEU A 63 15.35 -5.11 -6.45
C LEU A 63 15.31 -5.60 -4.99
N GLY A 64 15.31 -4.67 -4.04
CA GLY A 64 15.09 -4.95 -2.64
C GLY A 64 13.63 -4.74 -2.27
N VAL A 65 13.12 -5.58 -1.37
CA VAL A 65 11.80 -5.40 -0.74
C VAL A 65 11.99 -5.46 0.76
N ILE A 66 11.47 -4.46 1.49
CA ILE A 66 11.45 -4.44 2.96
C ILE A 66 10.01 -4.35 3.42
N LEU A 67 9.55 -5.34 4.17
CA LEU A 67 8.21 -5.39 4.74
C LEU A 67 8.26 -5.93 6.18
N PHE A 68 7.18 -5.69 6.93
CA PHE A 68 7.10 -6.14 8.30
C PHE A 68 6.88 -7.66 8.38
N SER A 69 7.58 -8.30 9.32
CA SER A 69 7.33 -9.67 9.76
C SER A 69 6.37 -9.60 10.94
N THR A 70 5.09 -9.84 10.67
CA THR A 70 4.03 -9.86 11.67
C THR A 70 3.16 -11.09 11.44
N ASP A 71 2.43 -11.52 12.46
CA ASP A 71 1.43 -12.60 12.34
C ASP A 71 0.15 -12.13 11.62
N ASN A 72 0.12 -10.88 11.16
CA ASN A 72 -1.01 -10.35 10.40
C ASN A 72 -1.09 -10.99 9.00
N PRO A 73 -2.17 -11.74 8.68
CA PRO A 73 -2.36 -12.41 7.40
C PRO A 73 -2.27 -11.50 6.17
N PHE A 74 -2.54 -10.20 6.34
CA PHE A 74 -2.38 -9.20 5.29
C PHE A 74 -0.98 -9.21 4.68
N PHE A 75 0.07 -9.27 5.52
CA PHE A 75 1.46 -9.27 5.01
C PHE A 75 1.85 -10.58 4.33
N ALA A 76 1.21 -11.71 4.67
CA ALA A 76 1.38 -12.97 3.95
C ALA A 76 0.89 -12.84 2.50
N ASP A 77 -0.27 -12.21 2.27
CA ASP A 77 -0.80 -11.95 0.94
C ASP A 77 0.03 -10.91 0.16
N VAL A 78 0.55 -9.87 0.84
CA VAL A 78 1.51 -8.93 0.22
C VAL A 78 2.73 -9.69 -0.28
N LEU A 79 3.30 -10.56 0.56
CA LEU A 79 4.47 -11.38 0.23
C LEU A 79 4.21 -12.32 -0.94
N GLN A 80 3.02 -12.95 -1.02
CA GLN A 80 2.62 -13.71 -2.21
C GLN A 80 2.64 -12.86 -3.48
N GLY A 81 2.15 -11.61 -3.38
CA GLY A 81 2.24 -10.66 -4.48
C GLY A 81 3.67 -10.36 -4.91
N VAL A 82 4.57 -10.15 -3.94
CA VAL A 82 6.01 -9.94 -4.18
C VAL A 82 6.63 -11.15 -4.88
N HIS A 83 6.42 -12.37 -4.35
CA HIS A 83 6.98 -13.60 -4.93
C HIS A 83 6.47 -13.84 -6.35
N LYS A 84 5.17 -13.66 -6.58
CA LYS A 84 4.61 -13.81 -7.93
C LYS A 84 5.23 -12.82 -8.92
N LYS A 85 5.49 -11.58 -8.49
CA LYS A 85 6.16 -10.61 -9.35
C LYS A 85 7.64 -10.90 -9.52
N ALA A 86 8.32 -11.42 -8.50
CA ALA A 86 9.71 -11.85 -8.61
C ALA A 86 9.90 -12.97 -9.65
N GLU A 87 8.98 -13.96 -9.69
CA GLU A 87 8.95 -14.99 -10.73
C GLU A 87 8.81 -14.38 -12.14
N ASP A 88 7.88 -13.43 -12.31
CA ASP A 88 7.67 -12.75 -13.59
C ASP A 88 8.93 -11.97 -14.03
N LEU A 89 9.64 -11.32 -13.08
CA LEU A 89 10.81 -10.51 -13.33
C LEU A 89 12.08 -11.35 -13.60
N ALA A 90 12.15 -12.57 -13.11
CA ALA A 90 13.29 -13.47 -13.35
C ALA A 90 13.54 -13.70 -14.85
N GLY A 91 12.47 -13.77 -15.66
CA GLY A 91 12.56 -13.86 -17.13
C GLY A 91 13.19 -12.63 -17.80
N TYR A 92 13.32 -11.51 -17.07
CA TYR A 92 13.95 -10.27 -17.55
C TYR A 92 15.31 -10.00 -16.89
N ASN A 93 15.99 -11.03 -16.37
CA ASN A 93 17.27 -10.92 -15.67
C ASN A 93 17.23 -9.96 -14.47
N CYS A 94 16.10 -9.93 -13.79
CA CYS A 94 15.89 -9.11 -12.59
C CYS A 94 15.57 -10.02 -11.40
N SER A 95 16.39 -9.95 -10.36
CA SER A 95 16.18 -10.69 -9.09
C SER A 95 15.56 -9.79 -8.02
N VAL A 96 14.84 -10.40 -7.09
CA VAL A 96 14.20 -9.70 -5.96
C VAL A 96 14.71 -10.29 -4.65
N LEU A 97 15.21 -9.43 -3.78
CA LEU A 97 15.67 -9.77 -2.42
C LEU A 97 14.64 -9.26 -1.41
N VAL A 98 14.13 -10.14 -0.57
CA VAL A 98 13.10 -9.79 0.41
C VAL A 98 13.68 -9.80 1.82
N LYS A 99 13.43 -8.73 2.57
CA LYS A 99 13.74 -8.58 3.99
C LYS A 99 12.42 -8.44 4.77
N GLN A 100 12.14 -9.40 5.62
CA GLN A 100 11.07 -9.32 6.60
C GLN A 100 11.67 -8.91 7.94
N ILE A 101 11.17 -7.84 8.52
CA ILE A 101 11.72 -7.22 9.71
C ILE A 101 10.63 -6.98 10.76
N PRO A 102 10.95 -6.96 12.06
CA PRO A 102 10.02 -6.47 13.07
C PRO A 102 9.69 -4.98 12.85
N ILE A 103 8.61 -4.50 13.45
CA ILE A 103 8.26 -3.07 13.47
C ILE A 103 9.25 -2.34 14.38
N ASN A 104 10.40 -2.02 13.82
CA ASN A 104 11.50 -1.34 14.52
C ASN A 104 12.35 -0.57 13.53
N VAL A 105 12.61 0.72 13.83
CA VAL A 105 13.33 1.65 12.94
C VAL A 105 14.76 1.19 12.69
N ASP A 106 15.47 0.71 13.73
CA ASP A 106 16.87 0.31 13.59
C ASP A 106 16.99 -0.98 12.75
N ALA A 107 16.03 -1.91 12.90
CA ALA A 107 15.93 -3.09 12.03
C ALA A 107 15.67 -2.69 10.58
N GLN A 108 14.85 -1.66 10.34
CA GLN A 108 14.56 -1.17 8.99
C GLN A 108 15.78 -0.51 8.35
N LEU A 109 16.53 0.31 9.10
CA LEU A 109 17.80 0.89 8.64
C LEU A 109 18.84 -0.19 8.33
N SER A 110 18.98 -1.19 9.21
CA SER A 110 19.88 -2.32 8.98
C SER A 110 19.52 -3.10 7.72
N ALA A 111 18.22 -3.34 7.47
CA ALA A 111 17.75 -4.02 6.26
C ALA A 111 18.06 -3.22 4.99
N ILE A 112 17.95 -1.89 5.03
CA ILE A 112 18.36 -1.02 3.92
C ILE A 112 19.87 -1.20 3.65
N ASP A 113 20.72 -1.15 4.71
CA ASP A 113 22.16 -1.29 4.56
C ASP A 113 22.58 -2.69 4.07
N GLU A 114 21.86 -3.74 4.46
CA GLU A 114 22.07 -5.08 3.93
C GLU A 114 21.75 -5.16 2.42
N LEU A 115 20.63 -4.57 1.99
CA LEU A 115 20.27 -4.53 0.58
C LEU A 115 21.28 -3.72 -0.25
N LEU A 116 21.84 -2.65 0.30
CA LEU A 116 22.88 -1.86 -0.37
C LEU A 116 24.18 -2.68 -0.53
N ARG A 117 24.56 -3.48 0.46
CA ARG A 117 25.71 -4.39 0.34
C ARG A 117 25.50 -5.46 -0.73
N GLU A 118 24.24 -5.83 -0.99
CA GLU A 118 23.85 -6.71 -2.10
C GLU A 118 23.75 -6.00 -3.46
N GLU A 119 24.08 -4.69 -3.51
CA GLU A 119 24.07 -3.87 -4.72
C GLU A 119 22.70 -3.83 -5.42
N VAL A 120 21.62 -3.63 -4.67
CA VAL A 120 20.29 -3.45 -5.26
C VAL A 120 20.19 -2.16 -6.03
N ASN A 121 19.45 -2.17 -7.13
CA ASN A 121 19.24 -1.03 -8.01
C ASN A 121 18.02 -0.18 -7.64
N GLY A 122 17.13 -0.68 -6.79
CA GLY A 122 15.96 0.01 -6.30
C GLY A 122 15.31 -0.72 -5.15
N ILE A 123 14.57 -0.02 -4.30
CA ILE A 123 13.99 -0.56 -3.07
C ILE A 123 12.49 -0.26 -3.01
N ALA A 124 11.68 -1.31 -2.79
CA ALA A 124 10.31 -1.19 -2.34
C ALA A 124 10.27 -1.36 -0.81
N ILE A 125 9.64 -0.45 -0.09
CA ILE A 125 9.65 -0.44 1.36
C ILE A 125 8.29 -0.08 1.94
N ALA A 126 7.84 -0.82 2.97
CA ALA A 126 6.78 -0.39 3.87
C ALA A 126 7.42 0.40 5.03
N PRO A 127 7.46 1.75 4.97
CA PRO A 127 8.27 2.52 5.90
C PRO A 127 7.56 2.73 7.25
N GLN A 128 8.34 2.80 8.33
CA GLN A 128 7.89 3.43 9.56
C GLN A 128 7.93 4.96 9.39
N ASN A 129 6.98 5.65 10.02
CA ASN A 129 6.91 7.12 9.98
C ASN A 129 7.93 7.75 10.94
N ASP A 130 9.21 7.59 10.66
CA ASP A 130 10.34 8.10 11.44
C ASP A 130 11.24 8.97 10.59
N GLY A 131 11.74 10.10 11.15
CA GLY A 131 12.61 11.03 10.44
C GLY A 131 13.92 10.42 9.93
N ARG A 132 14.46 9.40 10.60
CA ARG A 132 15.67 8.67 10.18
C ARG A 132 15.42 7.87 8.91
N ILE A 133 14.25 7.22 8.81
CA ILE A 133 13.83 6.49 7.60
C ILE A 133 13.64 7.45 6.44
N ARG A 134 12.97 8.60 6.67
CA ARG A 134 12.83 9.65 5.65
C ARG A 134 14.19 10.14 5.14
N THR A 135 15.11 10.44 6.06
CA THR A 135 16.47 10.87 5.72
C THR A 135 17.16 9.83 4.86
N ARG A 136 17.06 8.54 5.25
CA ARG A 136 17.68 7.44 4.52
C ARG A 136 17.10 7.27 3.11
N ILE A 137 15.78 7.39 2.94
CA ILE A 137 15.14 7.39 1.61
C ILE A 137 15.66 8.55 0.74
N ASN A 138 15.82 9.74 1.32
CA ASN A 138 16.34 10.89 0.60
C ASN A 138 17.82 10.70 0.19
N GLU A 139 18.63 10.06 1.02
CA GLU A 139 20.01 9.69 0.69
C GLU A 139 20.08 8.67 -0.45
N LEU A 140 19.22 7.64 -0.45
CA LEU A 140 19.12 6.66 -1.53
C LEU A 140 18.79 7.31 -2.85
N SER A 141 17.84 8.24 -2.86
CA SER A 141 17.49 9.00 -4.07
C SER A 141 18.67 9.79 -4.61
N LYS A 142 19.45 10.47 -3.75
CA LYS A 142 20.67 11.17 -4.15
C LYS A 142 21.75 10.25 -4.71
N GLN A 143 21.77 8.99 -4.29
CA GLN A 143 22.68 7.95 -4.80
C GLN A 143 22.19 7.30 -6.09
N GLY A 144 21.02 7.73 -6.61
CA GLY A 144 20.42 7.17 -7.82
C GLY A 144 19.69 5.84 -7.60
N ILE A 145 19.39 5.49 -6.35
CA ILE A 145 18.62 4.29 -5.97
C ILE A 145 17.16 4.72 -5.75
N PRO A 146 16.24 4.43 -6.70
CA PRO A 146 14.84 4.78 -6.57
C PRO A 146 14.17 3.99 -5.45
N VAL A 147 13.26 4.65 -4.74
CA VAL A 147 12.46 4.05 -3.68
C VAL A 147 10.98 4.18 -4.03
N VAL A 148 10.25 3.09 -3.91
CA VAL A 148 8.79 3.07 -3.92
C VAL A 148 8.30 2.64 -2.55
N THR A 149 7.47 3.45 -1.91
CA THR A 149 6.82 3.07 -0.65
C THR A 149 5.54 2.29 -0.93
N PHE A 150 5.18 1.37 -0.05
CA PHE A 150 3.95 0.62 -0.18
C PHE A 150 3.33 0.28 1.18
N ASN A 151 2.04 -0.05 1.20
CA ASN A 151 1.23 -0.27 2.39
C ASN A 151 1.15 0.99 3.26
N THR A 152 2.17 1.37 3.97
CA THR A 152 2.30 2.65 4.67
C THR A 152 3.20 3.60 3.89
N ASP A 153 3.07 4.90 4.13
CA ASP A 153 3.86 5.92 3.45
C ASP A 153 4.65 6.77 4.45
N ILE A 154 5.53 7.60 3.94
CA ILE A 154 6.29 8.57 4.72
C ILE A 154 6.35 9.90 3.97
N GLU A 155 5.69 10.91 4.51
CA GLU A 155 5.56 12.22 3.90
C GLU A 155 6.90 12.94 3.72
N ASN A 156 6.97 13.79 2.70
CA ASN A 156 8.15 14.61 2.42
C ASN A 156 9.43 13.78 2.19
N SER A 157 9.30 12.57 1.68
CA SER A 157 10.42 11.74 1.24
C SER A 157 10.62 11.83 -0.28
N ALA A 158 11.85 11.55 -0.73
CA ALA A 158 12.23 11.55 -2.14
C ALA A 158 11.92 10.19 -2.82
N ARG A 159 10.87 9.48 -2.39
CA ARG A 159 10.34 8.31 -3.08
C ARG A 159 9.79 8.68 -4.45
N ILE A 160 9.84 7.76 -5.41
CA ILE A 160 9.30 8.02 -6.76
C ILE A 160 7.80 7.73 -6.86
N ALA A 161 7.24 6.88 -5.99
CA ALA A 161 5.80 6.62 -5.91
C ALA A 161 5.43 5.96 -4.57
N TYR A 162 4.15 6.03 -4.24
CA TYR A 162 3.48 5.26 -3.20
C TYR A 162 2.48 4.27 -3.80
N VAL A 163 2.41 3.06 -3.26
CA VAL A 163 1.42 2.04 -3.62
C VAL A 163 0.69 1.55 -2.37
N GLY A 164 -0.60 1.80 -2.27
CA GLY A 164 -1.37 1.37 -1.10
C GLY A 164 -2.79 1.89 -1.13
N SER A 165 -3.50 1.74 -0.04
CA SER A 165 -4.84 2.29 0.09
C SER A 165 -4.80 3.80 0.39
N ASN A 166 -5.86 4.51 -0.02
CA ASN A 166 -6.14 5.81 0.53
C ASN A 166 -6.80 5.61 1.91
N TYR A 167 -6.01 5.68 2.96
CA TYR A 167 -6.44 5.32 4.31
C TYR A 167 -7.49 6.26 4.88
N THR A 168 -7.38 7.55 4.62
CA THR A 168 -8.43 8.52 4.97
C THR A 168 -9.76 8.15 4.30
N LYS A 169 -9.75 7.81 3.01
CA LYS A 169 -10.94 7.35 2.28
C LYS A 169 -11.46 6.02 2.84
N SER A 170 -10.59 5.11 3.20
CA SER A 170 -10.96 3.81 3.79
C SER A 170 -11.66 4.00 5.14
N GLY A 171 -11.14 4.89 6.00
CA GLY A 171 -11.79 5.27 7.26
C GLY A 171 -13.17 5.93 7.05
N ARG A 172 -13.28 6.85 6.09
CA ARG A 172 -14.56 7.44 5.70
C ARG A 172 -15.55 6.38 5.20
N THR A 173 -15.07 5.37 4.48
CA THR A 173 -15.88 4.22 4.02
C THR A 173 -16.41 3.42 5.21
N ALA A 174 -15.57 3.13 6.21
CA ALA A 174 -16.00 2.44 7.43
C ALA A 174 -17.11 3.20 8.19
N ALA A 175 -16.95 4.52 8.36
CA ALA A 175 -17.98 5.36 8.96
C ALA A 175 -19.28 5.37 8.12
N GLY A 176 -19.15 5.39 6.78
CA GLY A 176 -20.29 5.29 5.85
C GLY A 176 -21.04 3.97 6.01
N LEU A 177 -20.32 2.85 6.12
CA LEU A 177 -20.93 1.53 6.36
C LEU A 177 -21.67 1.48 7.70
N LEU A 178 -21.04 1.94 8.80
CA LEU A 178 -21.73 2.02 10.10
C LEU A 178 -23.01 2.82 9.99
N ARG A 179 -22.99 3.99 9.34
CA ARG A 179 -24.17 4.83 9.17
C ARG A 179 -25.28 4.16 8.35
N LEU A 180 -24.94 3.30 7.39
CA LEU A 180 -25.92 2.54 6.60
C LEU A 180 -26.49 1.34 7.34
N MET A 181 -25.68 0.71 8.21
CA MET A 181 -26.02 -0.54 8.91
C MET A 181 -26.63 -0.33 10.30
N THR A 182 -26.60 0.90 10.83
CA THR A 182 -27.10 1.20 12.18
C THR A 182 -28.22 2.23 12.17
N HIS A 183 -29.04 2.22 13.20
CA HIS A 183 -30.14 3.15 13.41
C HIS A 183 -30.15 3.67 14.86
N GLY A 184 -30.67 4.90 15.06
CA GLY A 184 -30.73 5.53 16.37
C GLY A 184 -29.34 5.98 16.87
N ASP A 185 -29.16 5.95 18.18
CA ASP A 185 -27.90 6.37 18.80
C ASP A 185 -26.87 5.24 18.74
N VAL A 186 -25.68 5.57 18.25
CA VAL A 186 -24.58 4.63 18.04
C VAL A 186 -23.39 5.04 18.88
N LEU A 187 -22.97 4.17 19.79
CA LEU A 187 -21.80 4.32 20.64
C LEU A 187 -20.71 3.41 20.11
N ILE A 188 -19.63 4.01 19.62
CA ILE A 188 -18.61 3.35 18.81
C ILE A 188 -17.33 3.18 19.61
N GLY A 189 -16.85 1.94 19.73
CA GLY A 189 -15.48 1.65 20.14
C GLY A 189 -14.57 1.51 18.91
N ILE A 190 -13.35 2.04 19.00
CA ILE A 190 -12.32 1.85 17.99
C ILE A 190 -11.19 1.03 18.57
N ILE A 191 -10.81 -0.04 17.88
CA ILE A 191 -9.63 -0.85 18.19
C ILE A 191 -8.62 -0.61 17.05
N THR A 192 -7.40 -0.22 17.40
CA THR A 192 -6.36 0.15 16.44
C THR A 192 -5.00 -0.44 16.84
N GLY A 193 -4.05 -0.45 15.91
CA GLY A 193 -2.69 -0.93 16.19
C GLY A 193 -1.87 0.11 16.98
N SER A 194 -1.18 0.99 16.28
CA SER A 194 -0.32 2.00 16.88
C SER A 194 -0.53 3.37 16.24
N SER A 195 -0.50 4.42 17.05
CA SER A 195 -0.49 5.81 16.57
C SER A 195 0.80 6.22 15.85
N GLU A 196 1.87 5.43 15.96
CA GLU A 196 3.12 5.64 15.25
C GLU A 196 3.07 5.19 13.77
N ILE A 197 2.01 4.46 13.39
CA ILE A 197 1.81 3.97 12.03
C ILE A 197 0.80 4.86 11.31
N LEU A 198 1.26 5.54 10.26
CA LEU A 198 0.49 6.55 9.53
C LEU A 198 -0.86 6.01 9.02
N CYS A 199 -0.90 4.79 8.49
CA CYS A 199 -2.14 4.22 7.98
C CYS A 199 -3.22 4.02 9.06
N HIS A 200 -2.83 3.78 10.31
CA HIS A 200 -3.78 3.64 11.42
C HIS A 200 -4.39 5.00 11.79
N THR A 201 -3.55 6.01 11.93
CA THR A 201 -4.00 7.37 12.28
C THR A 201 -4.83 8.01 11.18
N GLU A 202 -4.49 7.81 9.90
CA GLU A 202 -5.26 8.31 8.76
C GLU A 202 -6.64 7.64 8.65
N ARG A 203 -6.75 6.33 8.92
CA ARG A 203 -8.06 5.64 8.96
C ARG A 203 -8.96 6.23 10.05
N ILE A 204 -8.43 6.42 11.26
CA ILE A 204 -9.17 7.00 12.37
C ILE A 204 -9.57 8.45 12.08
N ALA A 205 -8.66 9.24 11.51
CA ALA A 205 -8.93 10.62 11.12
C ALA A 205 -10.06 10.69 10.08
N GLY A 206 -9.98 9.86 9.03
CA GLY A 206 -11.02 9.77 8.00
C GLY A 206 -12.37 9.29 8.55
N PHE A 207 -12.36 8.32 9.43
CA PHE A 207 -13.55 7.82 10.12
C PHE A 207 -14.22 8.91 10.97
N THR A 208 -13.43 9.56 11.82
CA THR A 208 -13.90 10.63 12.71
C THR A 208 -14.44 11.83 11.94
N ASP A 209 -13.74 12.22 10.86
CA ASP A 209 -14.19 13.32 9.99
C ASP A 209 -15.54 13.02 9.34
N ALA A 210 -15.74 11.79 8.87
CA ALA A 210 -17.00 11.37 8.25
C ALA A 210 -18.18 11.29 9.24
N LEU A 211 -17.94 11.18 10.54
CA LEU A 211 -18.96 11.18 11.58
C LEU A 211 -19.41 12.59 11.98
N LYS A 212 -18.63 13.64 11.71
CA LYS A 212 -18.95 15.02 12.12
C LYS A 212 -20.40 15.46 11.84
N PRO A 213 -21.00 15.17 10.68
CA PRO A 213 -22.39 15.52 10.40
C PRO A 213 -23.41 14.78 11.27
N CYS A 214 -23.01 13.64 11.85
CA CYS A 214 -23.88 12.72 12.60
C CYS A 214 -23.54 12.67 14.11
N GLN A 215 -22.71 13.59 14.62
CA GLN A 215 -22.18 13.56 16.01
C GLN A 215 -23.27 13.54 17.11
N LYS A 216 -24.48 13.98 16.79
CA LYS A 216 -25.60 13.93 17.75
C LYS A 216 -26.04 12.49 18.05
N HIS A 217 -25.83 11.58 17.10
CA HIS A 217 -26.32 10.20 17.16
C HIS A 217 -25.21 9.16 17.04
N MET A 218 -24.01 9.53 16.62
CA MET A 218 -22.88 8.63 16.45
C MET A 218 -21.67 9.17 17.21
N GLN A 219 -21.31 8.52 18.31
CA GLN A 219 -20.26 8.99 19.22
C GLN A 219 -19.18 7.94 19.40
N ILE A 220 -17.91 8.34 19.28
CA ILE A 220 -16.77 7.50 19.64
C ILE A 220 -16.62 7.57 21.16
N VAL A 221 -16.79 6.44 21.83
CA VAL A 221 -16.71 6.36 23.31
C VAL A 221 -15.33 6.00 23.80
N SER A 222 -14.55 5.27 22.98
CA SER A 222 -13.19 4.87 23.34
C SER A 222 -12.39 4.52 22.09
N ILE A 223 -11.06 4.76 22.15
CA ILE A 223 -10.08 4.29 21.18
C ILE A 223 -9.01 3.52 21.96
N ALA A 224 -8.79 2.25 21.62
CA ALA A 224 -7.82 1.38 22.26
C ALA A 224 -6.72 0.97 21.27
N GLU A 225 -5.45 1.16 21.65
CA GLU A 225 -4.29 0.69 20.88
C GLU A 225 -3.91 -0.72 21.33
N THR A 226 -3.54 -1.58 20.36
CA THR A 226 -3.28 -3.01 20.59
C THR A 226 -1.99 -3.49 19.90
N GLN A 227 -1.20 -2.59 19.32
CA GLN A 227 0.06 -2.89 18.61
C GLN A 227 -0.07 -4.00 17.54
N ASP A 228 -1.28 -4.16 16.96
CA ASP A 228 -1.65 -5.26 16.05
C ASP A 228 -1.55 -6.67 16.67
N ASP A 229 -1.40 -6.76 18.00
CA ASP A 229 -1.32 -8.01 18.73
C ASP A 229 -2.70 -8.58 19.04
N GLU A 230 -2.88 -9.89 18.82
CA GLU A 230 -4.18 -10.56 18.96
C GLU A 230 -4.61 -10.72 20.43
N ILE A 231 -3.64 -10.94 21.32
CA ILE A 231 -3.92 -11.09 22.78
C ILE A 231 -4.30 -9.73 23.35
N GLU A 232 -3.52 -8.71 23.05
CA GLU A 232 -3.80 -7.35 23.47
C GLU A 232 -5.15 -6.87 22.91
N SER A 233 -5.46 -7.17 21.66
CA SER A 233 -6.75 -6.84 21.04
C SER A 233 -7.92 -7.55 21.76
N TYR A 234 -7.75 -8.81 22.16
CA TYR A 234 -8.73 -9.51 22.96
C TYR A 234 -8.99 -8.79 24.29
N GLU A 235 -7.92 -8.47 25.02
CA GLU A 235 -8.00 -7.83 26.34
C GLU A 235 -8.60 -6.43 26.28
N GLN A 236 -8.14 -5.61 25.33
CA GLN A 236 -8.62 -4.24 25.16
C GLN A 236 -10.07 -4.19 24.67
N THR A 237 -10.46 -5.10 23.76
CA THR A 237 -11.87 -5.20 23.33
C THR A 237 -12.78 -5.61 24.48
N LEU A 238 -12.35 -6.59 25.28
CA LEU A 238 -13.08 -7.05 26.46
C LEU A 238 -13.24 -5.92 27.48
N ARG A 239 -12.17 -5.18 27.73
CA ARG A 239 -12.14 -4.04 28.65
C ARG A 239 -13.07 -2.92 28.17
N LEU A 240 -12.95 -2.51 26.92
CA LEU A 240 -13.76 -1.45 26.31
C LEU A 240 -15.25 -1.76 26.44
N LEU A 241 -15.67 -3.00 26.12
CA LEU A 241 -17.08 -3.41 26.17
C LEU A 241 -17.62 -3.52 27.62
N LYS A 242 -16.76 -3.81 28.59
CA LYS A 242 -17.14 -3.78 30.03
C LYS A 242 -17.24 -2.37 30.59
N GLU A 243 -16.31 -1.49 30.24
CA GLU A 243 -16.30 -0.10 30.69
C GLU A 243 -17.39 0.74 30.00
N HIS A 244 -17.73 0.39 28.75
CA HIS A 244 -18.76 1.04 27.94
C HIS A 244 -19.87 0.05 27.52
N PRO A 245 -20.71 -0.46 28.44
CA PRO A 245 -21.66 -1.55 28.16
C PRO A 245 -22.78 -1.18 27.16
N LYS A 246 -22.94 0.09 26.85
CA LYS A 246 -23.89 0.58 25.82
C LYS A 246 -23.28 0.66 24.41
N THR A 247 -22.01 0.32 24.26
CA THR A 247 -21.38 0.24 22.94
C THR A 247 -22.16 -0.73 22.06
N ASN A 248 -22.56 -0.27 20.88
CA ASN A 248 -23.33 -1.06 19.92
C ASN A 248 -22.67 -1.11 18.52
N ALA A 249 -21.50 -0.49 18.37
CA ALA A 249 -20.68 -0.60 17.18
C ALA A 249 -19.19 -0.67 17.54
N LEU A 250 -18.42 -1.45 16.75
CA LEU A 250 -16.96 -1.51 16.83
C LEU A 250 -16.34 -1.29 15.46
N PHE A 251 -15.22 -0.58 15.45
CA PHE A 251 -14.39 -0.39 14.28
C PHE A 251 -12.97 -0.85 14.56
N PHE A 252 -12.56 -1.95 13.92
CA PHE A 252 -11.17 -2.41 13.92
C PHE A 252 -10.41 -1.69 12.80
N ALA A 253 -9.63 -0.68 13.16
CA ALA A 253 -8.91 0.17 12.21
C ALA A 253 -7.56 -0.42 11.77
N ALA A 254 -7.12 -1.54 12.38
CA ALA A 254 -5.81 -2.16 12.18
C ALA A 254 -5.89 -3.68 12.35
N GLY A 255 -4.76 -4.35 12.63
CA GLY A 255 -4.69 -5.77 12.99
C GLY A 255 -5.35 -6.10 14.34
N GLY A 256 -5.18 -7.34 14.82
CA GLY A 256 -5.80 -7.82 16.06
C GLY A 256 -7.30 -8.16 15.93
N VAL A 257 -7.80 -8.28 14.69
CA VAL A 257 -9.25 -8.54 14.45
C VAL A 257 -9.70 -9.86 15.03
N TYR A 258 -8.86 -10.89 14.95
CA TYR A 258 -9.18 -12.21 15.49
C TYR A 258 -9.38 -12.15 17.02
N GLY A 259 -8.44 -11.56 17.74
CA GLY A 259 -8.53 -11.41 19.19
C GLY A 259 -9.76 -10.62 19.62
N GLY A 260 -10.01 -9.48 18.96
CA GLY A 260 -11.19 -8.66 19.27
C GLY A 260 -12.51 -9.39 18.99
N CYS A 261 -12.63 -10.12 17.89
CA CYS A 261 -13.81 -10.93 17.58
C CYS A 261 -14.01 -12.07 18.60
N ARG A 262 -12.94 -12.67 19.10
CA ARG A 262 -12.99 -13.65 20.20
C ARG A 262 -13.53 -13.04 21.48
N ALA A 263 -13.17 -11.80 21.83
CA ALA A 263 -13.72 -11.09 22.98
C ALA A 263 -15.22 -10.81 22.83
N ILE A 264 -15.67 -10.39 21.64
CA ILE A 264 -17.09 -10.19 21.33
C ILE A 264 -17.86 -11.49 21.52
N THR A 265 -17.33 -12.60 21.00
CA THR A 265 -17.94 -13.95 21.12
C THR A 265 -18.01 -14.39 22.59
N ALA A 266 -16.92 -14.21 23.34
CA ALA A 266 -16.85 -14.58 24.76
C ALA A 266 -17.87 -13.82 25.64
N LEU A 267 -18.21 -12.58 25.24
CA LEU A 267 -19.25 -11.78 25.92
C LEU A 267 -20.68 -12.12 25.42
N GLY A 268 -20.86 -13.02 24.47
CA GLY A 268 -22.17 -13.33 23.89
C GLY A 268 -22.78 -12.16 23.12
N LEU A 269 -21.95 -11.32 22.49
CA LEU A 269 -22.35 -10.13 21.74
C LEU A 269 -22.33 -10.30 20.22
N ALA A 270 -22.04 -11.51 19.72
CA ALA A 270 -22.16 -11.84 18.30
C ALA A 270 -23.58 -11.52 17.80
N GLY A 271 -23.70 -10.84 16.67
CA GLY A 271 -24.96 -10.39 16.07
C GLY A 271 -25.66 -9.24 16.80
N LYS A 272 -25.10 -8.74 17.93
CA LYS A 272 -25.67 -7.62 18.69
C LYS A 272 -24.94 -6.30 18.47
N LEU A 273 -23.73 -6.36 17.90
CA LEU A 273 -22.89 -5.21 17.57
C LEU A 273 -22.77 -5.09 16.05
N CYS A 274 -22.76 -3.86 15.54
CA CYS A 274 -22.30 -3.62 14.19
C CYS A 274 -20.76 -3.50 14.18
N VAL A 275 -20.09 -4.48 13.58
CA VAL A 275 -18.63 -4.57 13.64
C VAL A 275 -18.04 -4.48 12.24
N ILE A 276 -17.18 -3.48 12.02
CA ILE A 276 -16.45 -3.30 10.77
C ILE A 276 -14.97 -3.49 11.02
N ALA A 277 -14.32 -4.29 10.16
CA ALA A 277 -12.90 -4.58 10.24
C ALA A 277 -12.21 -4.36 8.90
N PHE A 278 -10.89 -4.40 8.93
CA PHE A 278 -10.04 -4.45 7.73
C PHE A 278 -9.55 -5.87 7.48
N ASP A 279 -9.25 -6.12 6.21
CA ASP A 279 -8.52 -7.22 5.63
C ASP A 279 -9.22 -8.58 5.67
N LYS A 280 -9.28 -9.15 4.47
CA LYS A 280 -9.80 -10.49 4.26
C LYS A 280 -8.74 -11.52 4.68
N ALA A 281 -9.14 -12.41 5.57
CA ALA A 281 -8.40 -13.60 5.98
C ALA A 281 -9.42 -14.73 6.25
N ASP A 282 -8.97 -15.96 6.33
CA ASP A 282 -9.86 -17.10 6.63
C ASP A 282 -10.62 -16.88 7.95
N THR A 283 -9.95 -16.29 8.93
CA THR A 283 -10.56 -15.97 10.24
C THR A 283 -11.62 -14.87 10.15
N THR A 284 -11.40 -13.81 9.37
CA THR A 284 -12.39 -12.75 9.18
C THR A 284 -13.59 -13.23 8.35
N GLU A 285 -13.37 -14.11 7.37
CA GLU A 285 -14.46 -14.77 6.64
C GLU A 285 -15.33 -15.62 7.59
N GLN A 286 -14.69 -16.38 8.49
CA GLN A 286 -15.43 -17.17 9.46
C GLN A 286 -16.27 -16.28 10.38
N PHE A 287 -15.72 -15.17 10.89
CA PHE A 287 -16.46 -14.24 11.72
C PHE A 287 -17.59 -13.51 10.99
N LEU A 288 -17.48 -13.31 9.68
CA LEU A 288 -18.62 -12.84 8.87
C LEU A 288 -19.73 -13.91 8.83
N ARG A 289 -19.38 -15.20 8.62
CA ARG A 289 -20.33 -16.31 8.62
C ARG A 289 -21.01 -16.51 9.98
N ASP A 290 -20.27 -16.29 11.05
CA ASP A 290 -20.75 -16.43 12.43
C ASP A 290 -21.52 -15.17 12.91
N GLY A 291 -21.64 -14.14 12.07
CA GLY A 291 -22.33 -12.90 12.40
C GLY A 291 -21.63 -12.04 13.47
N VAL A 292 -20.34 -12.26 13.72
CA VAL A 292 -19.53 -11.43 14.63
C VAL A 292 -19.09 -10.16 13.92
N LEU A 293 -18.66 -10.26 12.64
CA LEU A 293 -18.38 -9.13 11.78
C LEU A 293 -19.58 -8.82 10.88
N SER A 294 -19.85 -7.54 10.67
CA SER A 294 -20.88 -7.06 9.74
C SER A 294 -20.35 -6.79 8.36
N ALA A 295 -19.11 -6.28 8.26
CA ALA A 295 -18.41 -6.04 7.00
C ALA A 295 -16.90 -6.01 7.19
N VAL A 296 -16.18 -6.33 6.12
CA VAL A 296 -14.71 -6.25 6.04
C VAL A 296 -14.32 -5.39 4.85
N ILE A 297 -13.41 -4.46 5.07
CA ILE A 297 -12.84 -3.58 4.05
C ILE A 297 -11.52 -4.18 3.59
N CYS A 298 -11.42 -4.52 2.29
CA CYS A 298 -10.24 -5.16 1.69
C CYS A 298 -9.43 -4.17 0.88
N GLN A 299 -8.10 -4.34 0.86
CA GLN A 299 -7.13 -3.37 0.35
C GLN A 299 -6.28 -3.91 -0.79
N GLN A 300 -6.59 -5.07 -1.36
CA GLN A 300 -5.82 -5.70 -2.44
C GLN A 300 -4.33 -5.94 -2.10
N PRO A 301 -4.00 -6.68 -1.04
CA PRO A 301 -2.63 -6.84 -0.55
C PRO A 301 -1.68 -7.39 -1.61
N ARG A 302 -2.12 -8.35 -2.44
CA ARG A 302 -1.29 -8.89 -3.54
C ARG A 302 -0.91 -7.84 -4.56
N THR A 303 -1.79 -6.87 -4.84
CA THR A 303 -1.48 -5.73 -5.71
C THR A 303 -0.45 -4.82 -5.06
N GLN A 304 -0.55 -4.60 -3.75
CA GLN A 304 0.43 -3.81 -2.99
C GLN A 304 1.82 -4.47 -3.01
N GLY A 305 1.92 -5.79 -3.04
CA GLY A 305 3.19 -6.50 -3.20
C GLY A 305 3.77 -6.45 -4.62
N LYS A 306 2.90 -6.53 -5.65
CA LYS A 306 3.32 -6.59 -7.06
C LYS A 306 3.68 -5.23 -7.65
N LYS A 307 2.82 -4.24 -7.45
CA LYS A 307 2.89 -2.95 -8.15
C LYS A 307 4.16 -2.15 -7.86
N PRO A 308 4.72 -2.11 -6.63
CA PRO A 308 5.99 -1.44 -6.36
C PRO A 308 7.14 -1.95 -7.21
N LEU A 309 7.21 -3.27 -7.39
CA LEU A 309 8.24 -3.91 -8.21
C LEU A 309 8.05 -3.61 -9.71
N ASP A 310 6.79 -3.50 -10.18
CA ASP A 310 6.50 -3.05 -11.55
C ASP A 310 7.02 -1.63 -11.79
N LEU A 311 6.76 -0.72 -10.85
CA LEU A 311 7.17 0.69 -10.96
C LEU A 311 8.69 0.84 -10.93
N LEU A 312 9.37 0.15 -10.01
CA LEU A 312 10.83 0.13 -9.94
C LEU A 312 11.45 -0.44 -11.22
N PHE A 313 10.96 -1.59 -11.67
CA PHE A 313 11.45 -2.22 -12.89
C PHE A 313 11.26 -1.33 -14.11
N HIS A 314 10.08 -0.72 -14.25
CA HIS A 314 9.80 0.22 -15.34
C HIS A 314 10.75 1.41 -15.29
N TYR A 315 10.89 2.07 -14.15
CA TYR A 315 11.80 3.21 -13.99
C TYR A 315 13.26 2.85 -14.32
N LEU A 316 13.76 1.73 -13.82
CA LEU A 316 15.14 1.30 -14.04
C LEU A 316 15.44 0.89 -15.49
N THR A 317 14.42 0.49 -16.24
CA THR A 317 14.56 0.07 -17.64
C THR A 317 14.28 1.18 -18.65
N SER A 318 13.31 2.05 -18.38
CA SER A 318 12.93 3.16 -19.27
C SER A 318 13.58 4.50 -18.89
N GLY A 319 13.86 4.73 -17.60
CA GLY A 319 14.23 6.03 -17.06
C GLY A 319 13.03 6.96 -16.82
N GLU A 320 11.81 6.49 -17.09
CA GLU A 320 10.58 7.28 -16.94
C GLU A 320 10.04 7.18 -15.54
N LEU A 321 9.77 8.32 -14.90
CA LEU A 321 9.06 8.36 -13.62
C LEU A 321 7.60 7.89 -13.80
N PRO A 322 6.99 7.32 -12.75
CA PRO A 322 5.57 7.03 -12.78
C PRO A 322 4.72 8.27 -13.10
N ASP A 323 3.68 8.11 -13.94
CA ASP A 323 2.78 9.20 -14.36
C ASP A 323 2.05 9.86 -13.19
N ILE A 324 1.84 9.10 -12.12
CA ILE A 324 1.20 9.55 -10.87
C ILE A 324 2.06 9.14 -9.67
N GLU A 325 2.04 9.98 -8.65
CA GLU A 325 2.78 9.73 -7.40
C GLU A 325 2.10 8.69 -6.51
N TYR A 326 0.77 8.70 -6.46
CA TYR A 326 -0.04 7.84 -5.58
C TYR A 326 -0.80 6.79 -6.39
N HIS A 327 -0.38 5.54 -6.32
CA HIS A 327 -1.05 4.39 -6.92
C HIS A 327 -1.98 3.74 -5.89
N TYR A 328 -3.17 4.32 -5.73
CA TYR A 328 -4.15 3.78 -4.79
C TYR A 328 -4.75 2.46 -5.26
N THR A 329 -4.78 1.49 -4.36
CA THR A 329 -5.54 0.25 -4.54
C THR A 329 -7.03 0.48 -4.33
N ALA A 330 -7.86 -0.35 -4.95
CA ALA A 330 -9.30 -0.29 -4.72
C ALA A 330 -9.65 -0.67 -3.28
N VAL A 331 -10.70 -0.05 -2.77
CA VAL A 331 -11.32 -0.38 -1.49
C VAL A 331 -12.53 -1.24 -1.79
N ASP A 332 -12.41 -2.55 -1.51
CA ASP A 332 -13.48 -3.53 -1.74
C ASP A 332 -14.17 -3.85 -0.41
N ILE A 333 -15.50 -3.92 -0.42
CA ILE A 333 -16.29 -4.25 0.77
C ILE A 333 -16.75 -5.70 0.65
N ARG A 334 -16.51 -6.49 1.72
CA ARG A 334 -16.98 -7.86 1.87
C ARG A 334 -18.00 -7.95 2.99
N ILE A 335 -19.10 -8.59 2.67
CA ILE A 335 -20.18 -8.96 3.60
C ILE A 335 -20.47 -10.46 3.41
N LEU A 336 -21.33 -11.03 4.21
CA LEU A 336 -21.66 -12.47 4.15
C LEU A 336 -21.99 -12.95 2.74
N GLU A 337 -22.69 -12.15 1.93
CA GLU A 337 -23.21 -12.53 0.61
C GLU A 337 -22.17 -12.52 -0.50
N ASN A 338 -20.97 -11.96 -0.26
CA ASN A 338 -19.92 -11.84 -1.30
C ASN A 338 -18.53 -12.30 -0.87
N ILE A 339 -18.46 -13.14 0.17
CA ILE A 339 -17.22 -13.80 0.65
C ILE A 339 -16.98 -15.15 -0.01
#